data_f99dceb09f7023f0ab89c9ad943813a6
#
_entry.id   f99dceb09f7023f0ab89c9ad943813a6
#
_cell.length_a   1.000
_cell.length_b   1.000
_cell.length_c   1.000
_cell.angle_alpha   90.00
_cell.angle_beta   90.00
_cell.angle_gamma   90.00
#
_symmetry.space_group_name_H-M   'P 1'
#
loop_
_entity.id
_entity.type
_entity.pdbx_description
1 polymer ?
#
loop_
_entity_poly.entity_id
_entity_poly.type
_entity_poly.pdbx_seq_one_letter_code
_entity_poly.pdbx_strand_id
1 'polypeptide(L)'
;YGVERMRLLACGMLLQQGMYSILPMYYDYTSFLSSATYPAINMLLSEAFALKGRLTVGRSLVRPSDIEVVECLKKKSLREILSDDSLSDKLRVEIFKLQGKNLASILSAFVNPDELYRFSERIASRFQFDEITFDRFAEDFQLELGLDLIPILDRVYQTVGLAILDVRDIRVEQVVTEGYPRYLLSFKVRNISDVDGVITCVADNQTIEELRDVYKNAIPPDLDASLKVQDYVIAAGACKEVKFIMYGDCGYISTNLSANLPREYYIEVVREGISKTCDQCEGIFDIDSNLFHEPGVIIVDNASSQFQLVDSGQPKRLPFFAKEQKKVYKMVFDNVEWTEIITSTSYGIPVQSAFCKLAGEGNGKAIWTVNVQKAGKYEVFFYHQFLSMTGPPVSSVFTGSLLHYRICNEVLDENVVVEADLVPEGWVSLGKFDFSVGEVQVILDDRGGNIRMDAEDQNLNVIVSSTEQSLPKRQLIIADAVKLVRVKE
;
A
#
# COMPACT_ATOMS: atom_id res chain seq x y z
N TYR A 1 -17.24 -16.12 28.93
CA TYR A 1 -17.46 -16.60 27.55
C TYR A 1 -16.48 -15.96 26.55
N GLY A 2 -16.29 -14.63 26.58
CA GLY A 2 -15.41 -13.92 25.65
C GLY A 2 -13.92 -14.24 25.81
N VAL A 3 -13.43 -14.32 27.03
CA VAL A 3 -12.00 -14.54 27.33
C VAL A 3 -11.55 -15.97 26.96
N GLU A 4 -12.37 -16.98 27.21
CA GLU A 4 -12.06 -18.37 26.81
C GLU A 4 -12.06 -18.53 25.26
N ARG A 5 -13.00 -17.87 24.58
CA ARG A 5 -13.06 -17.89 23.12
C ARG A 5 -11.84 -17.21 22.49
N MET A 6 -11.35 -16.14 23.11
CA MET A 6 -10.13 -15.46 22.68
C MET A 6 -8.86 -16.27 22.97
N ARG A 7 -8.83 -17.02 24.08
CA ARG A 7 -7.75 -18.00 24.35
C ARG A 7 -7.67 -19.06 23.25
N LEU A 8 -8.81 -19.62 22.84
CA LEU A 8 -8.88 -20.60 21.76
C LEU A 8 -8.45 -20.02 20.40
N LEU A 9 -8.80 -18.75 20.12
CA LEU A 9 -8.39 -18.07 18.91
C LEU A 9 -6.88 -17.79 18.86
N ALA A 10 -6.31 -17.31 19.97
CA ALA A 10 -4.85 -17.11 20.07
C ALA A 10 -4.10 -18.44 19.88
N CYS A 11 -4.57 -19.52 20.47
CA CYS A 11 -4.01 -20.87 20.25
C CYS A 11 -4.15 -21.35 18.81
N GLY A 12 -5.29 -21.09 18.17
CA GLY A 12 -5.51 -21.43 16.76
C GLY A 12 -4.59 -20.69 15.79
N MET A 13 -4.18 -19.47 16.13
CA MET A 13 -3.23 -18.68 15.32
C MET A 13 -1.81 -19.24 15.35
N LEU A 14 -1.35 -19.71 16.52
CA LEU A 14 -0.04 -20.35 16.65
C LEU A 14 0.05 -21.65 15.84
N LEU A 15 -1.05 -22.42 15.77
CA LEU A 15 -1.14 -23.63 14.96
C LEU A 15 -1.11 -23.36 13.45
N GLN A 16 -1.62 -22.21 12.98
CA GLN A 16 -1.60 -21.85 11.56
C GLN A 16 -0.21 -21.42 11.06
N GLN A 17 0.71 -21.08 11.94
CA GLN A 17 2.09 -20.72 11.57
C GLN A 17 3.02 -21.93 11.36
N GLY A 18 2.49 -23.15 11.31
CA GLY A 18 3.25 -24.34 10.92
C GLY A 18 4.21 -24.87 11.97
N MET A 19 4.17 -24.37 13.21
CA MET A 19 4.86 -24.98 14.33
C MET A 19 4.09 -26.23 14.79
N TYR A 20 4.44 -27.38 14.24
CA TYR A 20 4.06 -28.68 14.78
C TYR A 20 4.84 -28.91 16.07
N SER A 21 4.40 -28.34 17.17
CA SER A 21 4.87 -28.73 18.50
C SER A 21 4.15 -30.01 18.89
N ILE A 22 4.91 -31.09 19.06
CA ILE A 22 4.42 -32.31 19.71
C ILE A 22 4.20 -32.12 21.22
N LEU A 23 4.52 -30.93 21.75
CA LEU A 23 4.34 -30.55 23.14
C LEU A 23 2.99 -29.89 23.35
N PRO A 24 2.38 -30.04 24.51
CA PRO A 24 1.13 -29.37 24.82
C PRO A 24 1.24 -27.85 24.70
N MET A 25 0.20 -27.22 24.17
CA MET A 25 0.16 -25.79 23.78
C MET A 25 0.44 -24.78 24.90
N TYR A 26 0.40 -25.19 26.18
CA TYR A 26 0.73 -24.32 27.30
C TYR A 26 2.23 -23.99 27.42
N TYR A 27 3.11 -24.63 26.67
CA TYR A 27 4.53 -24.27 26.63
C TYR A 27 4.83 -23.01 25.81
N ASP A 28 3.91 -22.63 24.90
CA ASP A 28 4.03 -21.39 24.12
C ASP A 28 3.44 -20.19 24.88
N TYR A 29 2.85 -20.43 26.04
CA TYR A 29 2.16 -19.43 26.84
C TYR A 29 3.05 -19.00 28.00
N THR A 30 3.69 -17.84 27.86
CA THR A 30 4.69 -17.39 28.86
C THR A 30 4.09 -16.55 29.98
N SER A 31 3.12 -15.70 29.67
CA SER A 31 2.46 -14.83 30.63
C SER A 31 1.06 -14.43 30.13
N PHE A 32 0.16 -14.10 31.04
CA PHE A 32 -1.18 -13.63 30.69
C PHE A 32 -1.45 -12.25 31.28
N LEU A 33 -1.80 -11.31 30.40
CA LEU A 33 -2.17 -9.96 30.78
C LEU A 33 -3.70 -9.83 30.82
N SER A 34 -4.27 -9.53 32.00
CA SER A 34 -5.70 -9.31 32.17
C SER A 34 -6.05 -7.84 32.31
N SER A 35 -7.16 -7.45 31.72
CA SER A 35 -7.71 -6.09 31.83
C SER A 35 -9.23 -6.12 31.69
N ALA A 36 -9.92 -5.43 32.58
CA ALA A 36 -11.35 -5.16 32.45
C ALA A 36 -11.61 -3.98 31.47
N THR A 37 -10.68 -3.02 31.42
CA THR A 37 -10.78 -1.80 30.60
C THR A 37 -10.46 -2.06 29.15
N TYR A 38 -9.43 -2.90 28.88
CA TYR A 38 -8.92 -3.21 27.57
C TYR A 38 -9.12 -4.69 27.23
N PRO A 39 -10.32 -5.10 26.79
CA PRO A 39 -10.57 -6.51 26.45
C PRO A 39 -9.63 -6.96 25.33
N ALA A 40 -9.12 -8.21 25.45
CA ALA A 40 -8.17 -8.80 24.51
C ALA A 40 -6.80 -8.09 24.40
N ILE A 41 -6.43 -7.29 25.40
CA ILE A 41 -5.14 -6.57 25.45
C ILE A 41 -3.94 -7.52 25.25
N ASN A 42 -4.02 -8.71 25.83
CA ASN A 42 -2.95 -9.71 25.70
C ASN A 42 -2.66 -10.07 24.24
N MET A 43 -3.69 -10.20 23.41
CA MET A 43 -3.55 -10.48 21.99
C MET A 43 -2.95 -9.28 21.25
N LEU A 44 -3.42 -8.07 21.57
CA LEU A 44 -2.92 -6.84 20.94
C LEU A 44 -1.44 -6.62 21.24
N LEU A 45 -1.03 -6.77 22.50
CA LEU A 45 0.37 -6.59 22.91
C LEU A 45 1.28 -7.74 22.42
N SER A 46 0.76 -8.96 22.32
CA SER A 46 1.51 -10.08 21.73
C SER A 46 1.92 -9.78 20.29
N GLU A 47 1.01 -9.22 19.48
CA GLU A 47 1.33 -8.79 18.13
C GLU A 47 2.27 -7.57 18.12
N ALA A 48 2.10 -6.64 19.08
CA ALA A 48 2.94 -5.45 19.19
C ALA A 48 4.39 -5.80 19.56
N PHE A 49 4.61 -6.77 20.43
CA PHE A 49 5.95 -7.20 20.86
C PHE A 49 6.57 -8.30 19.99
N ALA A 50 5.83 -8.87 19.05
CA ALA A 50 6.37 -9.82 18.07
C ALA A 50 7.25 -9.12 17.00
N LEU A 51 8.27 -8.38 17.45
CA LEU A 51 9.07 -7.48 16.62
C LEU A 51 9.75 -8.17 15.42
N LYS A 52 10.10 -9.45 15.52
CA LYS A 52 10.70 -10.22 14.41
C LYS A 52 9.72 -10.52 13.28
N GLY A 53 8.41 -10.49 13.54
CA GLY A 53 7.36 -10.70 12.52
C GLY A 53 6.94 -9.43 11.76
N ARG A 54 7.46 -8.25 12.15
CA ARG A 54 7.14 -6.96 11.51
C ARG A 54 7.61 -6.85 10.06
N LEU A 55 8.63 -7.58 9.71
CA LEU A 55 9.47 -7.33 8.56
C LEU A 55 9.41 -8.47 7.54
N THR A 56 8.22 -8.97 7.25
CA THR A 56 8.05 -9.78 6.04
C THR A 56 8.15 -8.84 4.84
N VAL A 57 9.37 -8.69 4.34
CA VAL A 57 9.62 -8.09 3.04
C VAL A 57 8.98 -8.97 1.99
N GLY A 58 7.82 -8.56 1.50
CA GLY A 58 7.14 -9.23 0.41
C GLY A 58 6.24 -8.20 -0.26
N ARG A 59 6.20 -8.19 -1.57
CA ARG A 59 5.20 -7.40 -2.30
C ARG A 59 3.83 -7.74 -1.72
N SER A 60 3.30 -6.84 -0.92
CA SER A 60 2.03 -7.02 -0.23
C SER A 60 0.91 -6.94 -1.27
N LEU A 61 0.51 -8.09 -1.76
CA LEU A 61 -0.74 -8.19 -2.51
C LEU A 61 -1.88 -7.85 -1.56
N VAL A 62 -2.70 -6.89 -1.92
CA VAL A 62 -3.91 -6.57 -1.16
C VAL A 62 -4.84 -7.78 -1.16
N ARG A 63 -5.13 -8.27 0.04
CA ARG A 63 -6.03 -9.40 0.24
C ARG A 63 -7.47 -8.89 0.45
N PRO A 64 -8.49 -9.67 0.10
CA PRO A 64 -9.88 -9.31 0.42
C PRO A 64 -10.10 -8.98 1.90
N SER A 65 -9.38 -9.66 2.81
CA SER A 65 -9.42 -9.37 4.25
C SER A 65 -8.90 -7.96 4.59
N ASP A 66 -7.93 -7.43 3.89
CA ASP A 66 -7.39 -6.08 4.13
C ASP A 66 -8.46 -5.01 3.85
N ILE A 67 -9.27 -5.23 2.82
CA ILE A 67 -10.38 -4.36 2.46
C ILE A 67 -11.49 -4.46 3.50
N GLU A 68 -11.88 -5.69 3.91
CA GLU A 68 -12.89 -5.89 4.94
C GLU A 68 -12.48 -5.24 6.27
N VAL A 69 -11.20 -5.32 6.65
CA VAL A 69 -10.65 -4.64 7.84
C VAL A 69 -10.78 -3.13 7.73
N VAL A 70 -10.37 -2.54 6.60
CA VAL A 70 -10.46 -1.09 6.36
C VAL A 70 -11.92 -0.63 6.42
N GLU A 71 -12.83 -1.32 5.75
CA GLU A 71 -14.26 -0.95 5.76
C GLU A 71 -14.92 -1.10 7.13
N CYS A 72 -14.45 -2.04 7.95
CA CYS A 72 -14.92 -2.22 9.32
C CYS A 72 -14.42 -1.07 10.22
N LEU A 73 -13.11 -0.79 10.21
CA LEU A 73 -12.49 0.23 11.06
C LEU A 73 -12.84 1.67 10.66
N LYS A 74 -13.23 1.91 9.41
CA LYS A 74 -13.81 3.20 9.02
C LYS A 74 -15.14 3.53 9.72
N LYS A 75 -15.86 2.51 10.18
CA LYS A 75 -17.22 2.65 10.73
C LYS A 75 -17.32 2.35 12.22
N LYS A 76 -16.39 1.60 12.77
CA LYS A 76 -16.44 1.08 14.16
C LYS A 76 -15.07 1.19 14.82
N SER A 77 -15.08 1.58 16.09
CA SER A 77 -13.93 1.50 16.97
C SER A 77 -13.58 0.05 17.30
N LEU A 78 -12.36 -0.20 17.78
CA LEU A 78 -11.96 -1.53 18.22
C LEU A 78 -12.86 -2.05 19.38
N ARG A 79 -13.30 -1.16 20.26
CA ARG A 79 -14.24 -1.50 21.35
C ARG A 79 -15.59 -1.97 20.83
N GLU A 80 -16.15 -1.30 19.84
CA GLU A 80 -17.41 -1.70 19.20
C GLU A 80 -17.28 -3.01 18.43
N ILE A 81 -16.14 -3.22 17.74
CA ILE A 81 -15.83 -4.47 17.02
C ILE A 81 -15.80 -5.67 17.97
N LEU A 82 -15.24 -5.49 19.17
CA LEU A 82 -15.21 -6.54 20.19
C LEU A 82 -16.59 -6.94 20.69
N SER A 83 -17.52 -6.00 20.71
CA SER A 83 -18.90 -6.21 21.17
C SER A 83 -19.85 -6.64 20.05
N ASP A 84 -19.40 -6.69 18.80
CA ASP A 84 -20.23 -6.99 17.64
C ASP A 84 -20.22 -8.49 17.31
N ASP A 85 -21.26 -9.19 17.72
CA ASP A 85 -21.41 -10.63 17.49
C ASP A 85 -21.68 -10.99 16.01
N SER A 86 -21.99 -10.01 15.14
CA SER A 86 -22.21 -10.24 13.72
C SER A 86 -20.93 -10.44 12.91
N LEU A 87 -19.78 -10.02 13.45
CA LEU A 87 -18.48 -10.15 12.79
C LEU A 87 -17.92 -11.57 12.94
N SER A 88 -17.30 -12.05 11.85
CA SER A 88 -16.62 -13.34 11.89
C SER A 88 -15.37 -13.30 12.77
N ASP A 89 -15.07 -14.40 13.46
CA ASP A 89 -13.85 -14.51 14.26
C ASP A 89 -12.59 -14.30 13.42
N LYS A 90 -12.60 -14.76 12.16
CA LYS A 90 -11.49 -14.53 11.21
C LYS A 90 -11.23 -13.05 10.98
N LEU A 91 -12.26 -12.25 10.76
CA LEU A 91 -12.11 -10.80 10.55
C LEU A 91 -11.62 -10.11 11.82
N ARG A 92 -12.15 -10.48 12.99
CA ARG A 92 -11.66 -9.96 14.27
C ARG A 92 -10.17 -10.22 14.46
N VAL A 93 -9.71 -11.44 14.18
CA VAL A 93 -8.29 -11.81 14.28
C VAL A 93 -7.42 -10.95 13.35
N GLU A 94 -7.82 -10.76 12.10
CA GLU A 94 -7.07 -9.90 11.17
C GLU A 94 -7.03 -8.42 11.64
N ILE A 95 -8.14 -7.91 12.20
CA ILE A 95 -8.18 -6.57 12.81
C ILE A 95 -7.18 -6.46 13.95
N PHE A 96 -7.16 -7.44 14.87
CA PHE A 96 -6.21 -7.43 15.99
C PHE A 96 -4.76 -7.50 15.56
N LYS A 97 -4.43 -8.31 14.56
CA LYS A 97 -3.09 -8.38 14.00
C LYS A 97 -2.63 -7.03 13.46
N LEU A 98 -3.49 -6.37 12.68
CA LEU A 98 -3.17 -5.07 12.10
C LEU A 98 -3.09 -3.98 13.17
N GLN A 99 -3.99 -3.99 14.15
CA GLN A 99 -3.96 -3.04 15.29
C GLN A 99 -2.74 -3.27 16.18
N GLY A 100 -2.34 -4.51 16.43
CA GLY A 100 -1.13 -4.82 17.18
C GLY A 100 0.15 -4.35 16.48
N LYS A 101 0.25 -4.58 15.17
CA LYS A 101 1.35 -4.05 14.36
C LYS A 101 1.39 -2.51 14.36
N ASN A 102 0.22 -1.87 14.26
CA ASN A 102 0.10 -0.42 14.31
C ASN A 102 0.52 0.13 15.69
N LEU A 103 0.06 -0.51 16.77
CA LEU A 103 0.49 -0.17 18.13
C LEU A 103 2.00 -0.30 18.28
N ALA A 104 2.58 -1.36 17.75
CA ALA A 104 4.01 -1.53 17.74
C ALA A 104 4.73 -0.36 17.05
N SER A 105 4.27 0.09 15.87
CA SER A 105 4.86 1.23 15.16
C SER A 105 4.66 2.55 15.91
N ILE A 106 3.51 2.73 16.58
CA ILE A 106 3.29 3.89 17.46
C ILE A 106 4.31 3.88 18.60
N LEU A 107 4.47 2.75 19.29
CA LEU A 107 5.40 2.64 20.43
C LEU A 107 6.85 2.87 19.98
N SER A 108 7.27 2.30 18.85
CA SER A 108 8.62 2.45 18.30
C SER A 108 8.94 3.86 17.80
N ALA A 109 7.92 4.70 17.55
CA ALA A 109 8.15 6.10 17.24
C ALA A 109 8.58 6.92 18.48
N PHE A 110 8.32 6.42 19.69
CA PHE A 110 8.64 7.10 20.95
C PHE A 110 9.72 6.39 21.78
N VAL A 111 9.85 5.07 21.63
CA VAL A 111 10.77 4.24 22.42
C VAL A 111 11.61 3.40 21.47
N ASN A 112 12.89 3.26 21.78
CA ASN A 112 13.78 2.43 20.98
C ASN A 112 13.24 0.98 20.90
N PRO A 113 13.14 0.38 19.71
CA PRO A 113 12.66 -0.99 19.53
C PRO A 113 13.39 -2.04 20.37
N ASP A 114 14.70 -1.90 20.58
CA ASP A 114 15.48 -2.81 21.41
C ASP A 114 15.11 -2.71 22.90
N GLU A 115 14.75 -1.51 23.37
CA GLU A 115 14.29 -1.30 24.74
C GLU A 115 12.89 -1.91 24.93
N LEU A 116 12.00 -1.74 23.96
CA LEU A 116 10.69 -2.41 23.94
C LEU A 116 10.85 -3.93 23.99
N TYR A 117 11.75 -4.47 23.19
CA TYR A 117 12.02 -5.90 23.16
C TYR A 117 12.55 -6.40 24.51
N ARG A 118 13.57 -5.74 25.06
CA ARG A 118 14.14 -6.10 26.40
C ARG A 118 13.12 -6.00 27.51
N PHE A 119 12.24 -4.99 27.46
CA PHE A 119 11.13 -4.87 28.40
C PHE A 119 10.21 -6.09 28.29
N SER A 120 9.78 -6.47 27.08
CA SER A 120 8.88 -7.63 26.89
C SER A 120 9.51 -8.94 27.39
N GLU A 121 10.80 -9.15 27.17
CA GLU A 121 11.51 -10.33 27.69
C GLU A 121 11.59 -10.34 29.23
N ARG A 122 11.83 -9.18 29.85
CA ARG A 122 11.85 -9.10 31.34
C ARG A 122 10.49 -9.39 31.92
N ILE A 123 9.42 -8.83 31.36
CA ILE A 123 8.04 -9.10 31.80
C ILE A 123 7.71 -10.59 31.64
N ALA A 124 8.00 -11.16 30.46
CA ALA A 124 7.74 -12.58 30.21
C ALA A 124 8.51 -13.49 31.17
N SER A 125 9.78 -13.18 31.49
CA SER A 125 10.59 -13.96 32.43
C SER A 125 10.12 -13.81 33.89
N ARG A 126 9.71 -12.59 34.29
CA ARG A 126 9.28 -12.30 35.65
C ARG A 126 7.93 -12.92 35.99
N PHE A 127 7.02 -12.96 35.04
CA PHE A 127 5.66 -13.46 35.18
C PHE A 127 5.44 -14.74 34.36
N GLN A 128 6.47 -15.57 34.26
CA GLN A 128 6.38 -16.83 33.53
C GLN A 128 5.30 -17.74 34.10
N PHE A 129 4.32 -18.13 33.30
CA PHE A 129 3.15 -18.92 33.64
C PHE A 129 2.22 -18.27 34.68
N ASP A 130 2.31 -16.96 34.84
CA ASP A 130 1.51 -16.20 35.79
C ASP A 130 0.65 -15.15 35.09
N GLU A 131 -0.32 -14.59 35.82
CA GLU A 131 -1.19 -13.51 35.37
C GLU A 131 -0.70 -12.18 35.94
N ILE A 132 -0.58 -11.20 35.09
CA ILE A 132 -0.29 -9.81 35.44
C ILE A 132 -1.52 -8.95 35.16
N THR A 133 -1.89 -8.07 36.11
CA THR A 133 -2.92 -7.07 35.86
C THR A 133 -2.41 -5.98 34.93
N PHE A 134 -3.29 -5.41 34.11
CA PHE A 134 -2.92 -4.34 33.22
C PHE A 134 -2.35 -3.12 33.96
N ASP A 135 -2.90 -2.75 35.09
CA ASP A 135 -2.42 -1.60 35.88
C ASP A 135 -0.94 -1.79 36.28
N ARG A 136 -0.60 -2.99 36.77
CA ARG A 136 0.79 -3.31 37.10
C ARG A 136 1.71 -3.30 35.88
N PHE A 137 1.24 -3.82 34.75
CA PHE A 137 1.99 -3.79 33.50
C PHE A 137 2.23 -2.35 33.03
N ALA A 138 1.21 -1.49 33.06
CA ALA A 138 1.30 -0.09 32.66
C ALA A 138 2.23 0.72 33.56
N GLU A 139 2.20 0.45 34.89
CA GLU A 139 3.16 1.05 35.81
C GLU A 139 4.60 0.66 35.50
N ASP A 140 4.88 -0.64 35.33
CA ASP A 140 6.23 -1.14 35.00
C ASP A 140 6.67 -0.59 33.63
N PHE A 141 5.77 -0.48 32.65
CA PHE A 141 6.02 0.09 31.32
C PHE A 141 6.42 1.58 31.40
N GLN A 142 5.65 2.37 32.16
CA GLN A 142 5.95 3.79 32.34
C GLN A 142 7.25 4.01 33.12
N LEU A 143 7.51 3.19 34.14
CA LEU A 143 8.68 3.32 34.97
C LEU A 143 9.98 3.00 34.18
N GLU A 144 9.94 1.98 33.34
CA GLU A 144 11.12 1.48 32.63
C GLU A 144 11.37 2.20 31.29
N LEU A 145 10.29 2.57 30.58
CA LEU A 145 10.37 3.12 29.23
C LEU A 145 10.02 4.62 29.17
N GLY A 146 9.55 5.20 30.30
CA GLY A 146 9.21 6.62 30.38
C GLY A 146 7.98 7.05 29.59
N LEU A 147 7.19 6.11 29.06
CA LEU A 147 6.03 6.36 28.21
C LEU A 147 4.74 5.88 28.88
N ASP A 148 3.73 6.76 28.98
CA ASP A 148 2.39 6.38 29.45
C ASP A 148 1.64 5.63 28.34
N LEU A 149 1.33 4.37 28.59
CA LEU A 149 0.66 3.48 27.67
C LEU A 149 -0.85 3.73 27.59
N ILE A 150 -1.46 4.26 28.66
CA ILE A 150 -2.91 4.41 28.79
C ILE A 150 -3.50 5.32 27.69
N PRO A 151 -3.00 6.55 27.46
CA PRO A 151 -3.54 7.41 26.40
C PRO A 151 -3.41 6.82 24.99
N ILE A 152 -2.36 6.02 24.76
CA ILE A 152 -2.13 5.34 23.48
C ILE A 152 -3.18 4.26 23.28
N LEU A 153 -3.41 3.41 24.29
CA LEU A 153 -4.41 2.35 24.21
C LEU A 153 -5.83 2.91 24.14
N ASP A 154 -6.15 3.95 24.91
CA ASP A 154 -7.45 4.61 24.83
C ASP A 154 -7.74 5.06 23.39
N ARG A 155 -6.75 5.67 22.75
CA ARG A 155 -6.87 6.04 21.33
C ARG A 155 -7.09 4.83 20.44
N VAL A 156 -6.29 3.77 20.58
CA VAL A 156 -6.41 2.55 19.77
C VAL A 156 -7.79 1.89 19.93
N TYR A 157 -8.34 1.88 21.14
CA TYR A 157 -9.63 1.22 21.41
C TYR A 157 -10.86 2.08 21.06
N GLN A 158 -10.75 3.41 21.08
CA GLN A 158 -11.90 4.31 20.96
C GLN A 158 -11.99 4.99 19.58
N THR A 159 -10.88 5.10 18.86
CA THR A 159 -10.88 5.78 17.57
C THR A 159 -11.74 5.05 16.54
N VAL A 160 -12.61 5.80 15.89
CA VAL A 160 -13.36 5.39 14.69
C VAL A 160 -12.71 6.09 13.49
N GLY A 161 -12.52 5.36 12.40
CA GLY A 161 -11.83 5.88 11.23
C GLY A 161 -10.36 5.44 11.17
N LEU A 162 -9.74 5.71 10.05
CA LEU A 162 -8.34 5.38 9.77
C LEU A 162 -7.64 6.59 9.18
N ALA A 163 -6.35 6.70 9.42
CA ALA A 163 -5.52 7.69 8.76
C ALA A 163 -5.58 7.54 7.24
N ILE A 164 -5.55 8.66 6.53
CA ILE A 164 -5.41 8.73 5.08
C ILE A 164 -4.15 9.53 4.79
N LEU A 165 -3.14 8.86 4.27
CA LEU A 165 -1.82 9.42 4.07
C LEU A 165 -1.54 9.61 2.57
N ASP A 166 -1.42 10.87 2.16
CA ASP A 166 -1.05 11.28 0.80
C ASP A 166 0.47 11.35 0.72
N VAL A 167 1.10 10.33 0.15
CA VAL A 167 2.56 10.22 0.01
C VAL A 167 2.94 10.62 -1.41
N ARG A 168 3.84 11.62 -1.54
CA ARG A 168 4.26 12.18 -2.84
C ARG A 168 5.75 12.44 -2.88
N ASP A 169 6.25 12.70 -4.09
CA ASP A 169 7.62 13.16 -4.36
C ASP A 169 8.67 12.21 -3.76
N ILE A 170 8.44 10.90 -3.86
CA ILE A 170 9.40 9.91 -3.41
C ILE A 170 10.66 10.03 -4.28
N ARG A 171 11.80 10.27 -3.63
CA ARG A 171 13.10 10.44 -4.28
C ARG A 171 14.17 9.70 -3.52
N VAL A 172 15.14 9.16 -4.24
CA VAL A 172 16.32 8.56 -3.68
C VAL A 172 17.55 9.23 -4.28
N GLU A 173 18.39 9.79 -3.43
CA GLU A 173 19.63 10.45 -3.83
C GLU A 173 20.81 9.73 -3.20
N GLN A 174 21.92 9.57 -3.96
CA GLN A 174 23.15 9.08 -3.37
C GLN A 174 23.81 10.21 -2.55
N VAL A 175 24.15 9.92 -1.30
CA VAL A 175 24.79 10.84 -0.36
C VAL A 175 26.04 10.23 0.27
N VAL A 176 26.92 11.05 0.78
CA VAL A 176 28.06 10.61 1.62
C VAL A 176 27.76 11.04 3.06
N THR A 177 27.65 10.08 3.95
CA THR A 177 27.45 10.29 5.38
C THR A 177 28.58 9.59 6.14
N GLU A 178 29.24 10.31 7.04
CA GLU A 178 30.38 9.78 7.82
C GLU A 178 31.51 9.18 6.96
N GLY A 179 31.69 9.71 5.75
CA GLY A 179 32.69 9.24 4.80
C GLY A 179 32.28 8.02 3.96
N TYR A 180 31.07 7.51 4.12
CA TYR A 180 30.57 6.34 3.39
C TYR A 180 29.42 6.70 2.43
N PRO A 181 29.37 6.07 1.23
CA PRO A 181 28.23 6.22 0.32
C PRO A 181 26.97 5.59 0.93
N ARG A 182 25.85 6.32 0.84
CA ARG A 182 24.52 5.96 1.35
C ARG A 182 23.46 6.42 0.38
N TYR A 183 22.21 6.04 0.63
CA TYR A 183 21.06 6.52 -0.12
C TYR A 183 20.13 7.28 0.82
N LEU A 184 19.81 8.51 0.46
CA LEU A 184 18.83 9.33 1.16
C LEU A 184 17.48 9.18 0.48
N LEU A 185 16.58 8.45 1.11
CA LEU A 185 15.17 8.44 0.75
C LEU A 185 14.51 9.70 1.30
N SER A 186 13.87 10.46 0.45
CA SER A 186 13.06 11.61 0.85
C SER A 186 11.68 11.55 0.20
N PHE A 187 10.64 11.92 0.94
CA PHE A 187 9.29 12.02 0.44
C PHE A 187 8.47 13.00 1.28
N LYS A 188 7.39 13.51 0.68
CA LYS A 188 6.41 14.32 1.36
C LYS A 188 5.22 13.48 1.75
N VAL A 189 4.65 13.75 2.91
CA VAL A 189 3.43 13.12 3.39
C VAL A 189 2.48 14.14 3.98
N ARG A 190 1.20 14.02 3.62
CA ARG A 190 0.11 14.77 4.23
C ARG A 190 -0.92 13.79 4.77
N ASN A 191 -1.28 13.95 6.03
CA ASN A 191 -2.40 13.25 6.61
C ASN A 191 -3.68 14.07 6.34
N ILE A 192 -4.56 13.58 5.48
CA ILE A 192 -5.80 14.28 5.09
C ILE A 192 -7.02 13.83 5.90
N SER A 193 -6.80 13.05 6.96
CA SER A 193 -7.84 12.55 7.87
C SER A 193 -7.78 13.23 9.24
N ASP A 194 -8.79 12.96 10.05
CA ASP A 194 -8.89 13.44 11.44
C ASP A 194 -8.25 12.48 12.46
N VAL A 195 -7.58 11.43 11.97
CA VAL A 195 -6.94 10.38 12.79
C VAL A 195 -5.43 10.41 12.55
N ASP A 196 -4.64 10.34 13.65
CA ASP A 196 -3.20 10.22 13.54
C ASP A 196 -2.80 8.94 12.79
N GLY A 197 -1.82 9.03 11.91
CA GLY A 197 -1.27 7.91 11.15
C GLY A 197 0.17 7.64 11.52
N VAL A 198 0.67 6.47 11.10
CA VAL A 198 2.09 6.11 11.25
C VAL A 198 2.66 5.71 9.90
N ILE A 199 3.84 6.21 9.60
CA ILE A 199 4.65 5.77 8.47
C ILE A 199 5.88 5.06 9.00
N THR A 200 6.16 3.89 8.46
CA THR A 200 7.39 3.14 8.70
C THR A 200 8.26 3.17 7.46
N CYS A 201 9.51 3.59 7.61
CA CYS A 201 10.54 3.45 6.60
C CYS A 201 11.40 2.23 6.92
N VAL A 202 11.64 1.40 5.93
CA VAL A 202 12.47 0.19 6.06
C VAL A 202 13.53 0.20 4.99
N ALA A 203 14.79 -0.01 5.39
CA ALA A 203 15.89 -0.30 4.48
C ALA A 203 16.23 -1.79 4.57
N ASP A 204 16.23 -2.47 3.43
CA ASP A 204 16.65 -3.86 3.34
C ASP A 204 18.17 -3.92 3.13
N ASN A 205 18.87 -4.44 4.13
CA ASN A 205 20.32 -4.55 4.13
C ASN A 205 20.79 -5.93 3.67
N GLN A 206 19.92 -6.82 3.18
CA GLN A 206 20.32 -8.18 2.78
C GLN A 206 21.38 -8.19 1.67
N THR A 207 21.35 -7.20 0.79
CA THR A 207 22.39 -6.99 -0.24
C THR A 207 23.74 -6.56 0.34
N ILE A 208 23.83 -6.10 1.58
CA ILE A 208 25.10 -5.65 2.19
C ILE A 208 26.04 -6.82 2.44
N GLU A 209 25.55 -8.00 2.77
CA GLU A 209 26.42 -9.17 2.94
C GLU A 209 27.08 -9.58 1.63
N GLU A 210 26.35 -9.54 0.51
CA GLU A 210 26.89 -9.76 -0.83
C GLU A 210 27.83 -8.63 -1.24
N LEU A 211 27.54 -7.37 -0.87
CA LEU A 211 28.37 -6.21 -1.16
C LEU A 211 29.61 -6.12 -0.25
N ARG A 212 29.59 -6.68 0.96
CA ARG A 212 30.79 -6.75 1.85
C ARG A 212 31.98 -7.43 1.18
N ASP A 213 31.73 -8.45 0.38
CA ASP A 213 32.79 -9.13 -0.36
C ASP A 213 33.34 -8.30 -1.52
N VAL A 214 32.54 -7.46 -2.12
CA VAL A 214 32.91 -6.59 -3.26
C VAL A 214 33.49 -5.25 -2.79
N TYR A 215 33.00 -4.70 -1.68
CA TYR A 215 33.34 -3.36 -1.18
C TYR A 215 33.89 -3.38 0.25
N LYS A 216 34.89 -4.22 0.50
CA LYS A 216 35.51 -4.44 1.85
C LYS A 216 35.88 -3.19 2.65
N ASN A 217 36.06 -2.04 1.99
CA ASN A 217 36.45 -0.77 2.63
C ASN A 217 35.37 0.31 2.61
N ALA A 218 34.17 0.03 2.05
CA ALA A 218 33.12 1.04 1.87
C ALA A 218 31.95 0.88 2.87
N ILE A 219 31.97 -0.15 3.70
CA ILE A 219 30.93 -0.43 4.68
C ILE A 219 31.56 -0.37 6.07
N PRO A 220 31.00 0.39 7.04
CA PRO A 220 31.50 0.41 8.40
C PRO A 220 31.53 -1.01 8.99
N PRO A 221 32.62 -1.38 9.72
CA PRO A 221 32.75 -2.73 10.26
C PRO A 221 31.76 -3.06 11.37
N ASP A 222 31.18 -2.04 11.98
CA ASP A 222 30.19 -2.08 13.06
C ASP A 222 28.75 -1.95 12.56
N LEU A 223 28.54 -1.88 11.24
CA LEU A 223 27.20 -1.87 10.69
C LEU A 223 26.57 -3.25 10.88
N ASP A 224 25.63 -3.32 11.80
CA ASP A 224 24.79 -4.51 11.94
C ASP A 224 24.05 -4.74 10.62
N ALA A 225 24.18 -5.93 10.05
CA ALA A 225 23.50 -6.34 8.80
C ALA A 225 21.97 -6.44 8.96
N SER A 226 21.44 -5.99 10.11
CA SER A 226 20.02 -5.97 10.39
C SER A 226 19.29 -4.91 9.57
N LEU A 227 18.01 -5.16 9.33
CA LEU A 227 17.08 -4.20 8.73
C LEU A 227 17.03 -2.91 9.56
N LYS A 228 17.23 -1.77 8.91
CA LYS A 228 16.98 -0.47 9.54
C LYS A 228 15.51 -0.15 9.41
N VAL A 229 14.84 0.11 10.52
CA VAL A 229 13.42 0.47 10.61
C VAL A 229 13.27 1.75 11.39
N GLN A 230 12.48 2.68 10.85
CA GLN A 230 12.14 3.92 11.54
C GLN A 230 10.67 4.23 11.37
N ASP A 231 10.00 4.45 12.50
CA ASP A 231 8.59 4.82 12.57
C ASP A 231 8.43 6.33 12.82
N TYR A 232 7.45 6.94 12.11
CA TYR A 232 7.12 8.36 12.24
C TYR A 232 5.62 8.53 12.43
N VAL A 233 5.20 9.22 13.49
CA VAL A 233 3.79 9.60 13.69
C VAL A 233 3.49 10.85 12.86
N ILE A 234 2.43 10.78 12.06
CA ILE A 234 1.91 11.88 11.25
C ILE A 234 0.56 12.29 11.85
N ALA A 235 0.56 13.37 12.60
CA ALA A 235 -0.66 13.86 13.23
C ALA A 235 -1.77 14.17 12.21
N ALA A 236 -3.02 14.12 12.64
CA ALA A 236 -4.17 14.52 11.84
C ALA A 236 -3.96 15.91 11.21
N GLY A 237 -4.19 16.04 9.92
CA GLY A 237 -4.01 17.30 9.16
C GLY A 237 -2.56 17.74 8.91
N ALA A 238 -1.56 17.07 9.46
CA ALA A 238 -0.15 17.47 9.34
C ALA A 238 0.41 17.23 7.94
N CYS A 239 1.34 18.11 7.53
CA CYS A 239 2.15 17.98 6.33
C CYS A 239 3.62 17.89 6.71
N LYS A 240 4.31 16.84 6.28
CA LYS A 240 5.69 16.55 6.68
C LYS A 240 6.54 16.16 5.47
N GLU A 241 7.83 16.47 5.53
CA GLU A 241 8.87 15.83 4.73
C GLU A 241 9.61 14.84 5.60
N VAL A 242 9.72 13.60 5.14
CA VAL A 242 10.47 12.54 5.81
C VAL A 242 11.75 12.29 5.04
N LYS A 243 12.86 12.19 5.75
CA LYS A 243 14.18 11.87 5.23
C LYS A 243 14.78 10.70 6.00
N PHE A 244 15.14 9.64 5.28
CA PHE A 244 15.58 8.38 5.84
C PHE A 244 16.81 7.87 5.11
N ILE A 245 17.88 7.57 5.83
CA ILE A 245 19.13 7.05 5.25
C ILE A 245 19.04 5.54 5.13
N MET A 246 19.19 5.04 3.90
CA MET A 246 19.29 3.62 3.59
C MET A 246 20.75 3.25 3.36
N TYR A 247 21.12 2.07 3.82
CA TYR A 247 22.46 1.50 3.61
C TYR A 247 22.51 0.61 2.37
N GLY A 248 21.40 -0.07 2.05
CA GLY A 248 21.21 -0.87 0.84
C GLY A 248 20.51 -0.09 -0.27
N ASP A 249 20.36 -0.72 -1.41
CA ASP A 249 19.77 -0.18 -2.63
C ASP A 249 18.28 -0.48 -2.76
N CYS A 250 17.65 -1.07 -1.77
CA CYS A 250 16.21 -1.30 -1.72
C CYS A 250 15.62 -1.00 -0.34
N GLY A 251 14.36 -0.69 -0.35
CA GLY A 251 13.60 -0.42 0.86
C GLY A 251 12.11 -0.29 0.56
N TYR A 252 11.34 0.01 1.57
CA TYR A 252 9.92 0.32 1.39
C TYR A 252 9.43 1.33 2.43
N ILE A 253 8.35 2.01 2.06
CA ILE A 253 7.56 2.86 2.94
C ILE A 253 6.27 2.11 3.22
N SER A 254 5.89 1.98 4.50
CA SER A 254 4.60 1.42 4.90
C SER A 254 3.74 2.49 5.57
N THR A 255 2.49 2.61 5.14
CA THR A 255 1.50 3.46 5.78
C THR A 255 0.78 2.75 6.95
N ASN A 256 1.33 1.63 7.39
CA ASN A 256 0.81 0.82 8.49
C ASN A 256 -0.70 0.57 8.41
N LEU A 257 -1.41 0.61 9.54
CA LEU A 257 -2.85 0.53 9.57
C LEU A 257 -3.47 1.88 9.20
N SER A 258 -3.69 2.07 7.93
CA SER A 258 -4.34 3.24 7.35
C SER A 258 -5.46 2.81 6.40
N ALA A 259 -6.21 3.78 5.89
CA ALA A 259 -7.16 3.54 4.81
C ALA A 259 -6.48 3.34 3.45
N ASN A 260 -5.17 3.58 3.37
CA ASN A 260 -4.40 3.39 2.15
C ASN A 260 -4.30 1.90 1.79
N LEU A 261 -4.53 1.59 0.53
CA LEU A 261 -4.37 0.26 -0.04
C LEU A 261 -3.77 0.37 -1.46
N PRO A 262 -2.69 -0.35 -1.77
CA PRO A 262 -1.84 -1.10 -0.84
C PRO A 262 -1.15 -0.19 0.17
N ARG A 263 -0.68 -0.74 1.28
CA ARG A 263 -0.03 0.03 2.36
C ARG A 263 1.46 0.21 2.15
N GLU A 264 2.05 -0.51 1.23
CA GLU A 264 3.50 -0.55 1.02
C GLU A 264 3.87 0.04 -0.33
N TYR A 265 4.85 0.94 -0.29
CA TYR A 265 5.50 1.52 -1.46
C TYR A 265 6.91 0.94 -1.53
N TYR A 266 7.16 0.07 -2.50
CA TYR A 266 8.48 -0.49 -2.73
C TYR A 266 9.38 0.54 -3.42
N ILE A 267 10.63 0.63 -2.96
CA ILE A 267 11.61 1.60 -3.43
C ILE A 267 12.83 0.84 -3.92
N GLU A 268 13.06 0.95 -5.20
CA GLU A 268 14.27 0.46 -5.86
C GLU A 268 15.14 1.65 -6.25
N VAL A 269 16.42 1.58 -5.88
CA VAL A 269 17.35 2.67 -6.17
C VAL A 269 17.90 2.50 -7.58
N VAL A 270 17.58 3.45 -8.44
CA VAL A 270 18.27 3.60 -9.73
C VAL A 270 19.59 4.32 -9.46
N ARG A 271 20.72 3.66 -9.69
CA ARG A 271 22.06 4.19 -9.44
C ARG A 271 22.41 5.30 -10.45
N GLU A 272 21.90 6.49 -10.23
CA GLU A 272 22.33 7.69 -10.94
C GLU A 272 23.15 8.55 -9.98
N GLY A 273 24.44 8.70 -10.30
CA GLY A 273 25.39 9.28 -9.38
C GLY A 273 25.37 10.80 -9.30
N ILE A 274 25.13 11.36 -8.13
CA ILE A 274 25.77 12.58 -7.63
C ILE A 274 25.82 12.44 -6.10
N SER A 275 27.05 12.28 -5.57
CA SER A 275 27.25 12.24 -4.12
C SER A 275 27.28 13.64 -3.55
N LYS A 276 26.28 14.03 -2.77
CA LYS A 276 26.33 15.19 -1.88
C LYS A 276 26.74 14.72 -0.49
N THR A 277 27.60 15.48 0.18
CA THR A 277 27.87 15.25 1.61
C THR A 277 26.65 15.71 2.40
N CYS A 278 26.13 14.86 3.26
CA CYS A 278 24.94 15.13 4.06
C CYS A 278 25.14 14.62 5.49
N ASP A 279 25.57 15.51 6.37
CA ASP A 279 25.62 15.22 7.79
C ASP A 279 24.31 15.69 8.45
N GLN A 280 23.63 14.83 9.20
CA GLN A 280 22.36 15.08 9.91
C GLN A 280 21.15 15.40 9.00
N CYS A 281 21.01 14.74 7.88
CA CYS A 281 19.85 14.95 6.99
C CYS A 281 18.67 14.01 7.23
N GLU A 282 18.76 13.11 8.18
CA GLU A 282 17.68 12.18 8.55
C GLU A 282 16.69 12.82 9.53
N GLY A 283 15.40 12.54 9.37
CA GLY A 283 14.36 13.01 10.29
C GLY A 283 13.04 13.35 9.62
N ILE A 284 12.18 14.00 10.39
CA ILE A 284 10.86 14.46 9.97
C ILE A 284 10.77 15.99 10.14
N PHE A 285 10.33 16.68 9.09
CA PHE A 285 10.33 18.13 9.01
C PHE A 285 8.93 18.65 8.65
N ASP A 286 8.53 19.78 9.26
CA ASP A 286 7.28 20.47 8.88
C ASP A 286 7.43 21.11 7.51
N ILE A 287 6.40 20.97 6.68
CA ILE A 287 6.33 21.60 5.36
C ILE A 287 4.98 22.27 5.13
N ASP A 288 4.96 23.24 4.20
CA ASP A 288 3.74 23.94 3.83
C ASP A 288 2.78 23.00 3.06
N SER A 289 1.51 23.02 3.44
CA SER A 289 0.44 22.27 2.77
C SER A 289 0.25 22.67 1.29
N ASN A 290 0.65 23.88 0.91
CA ASN A 290 0.63 24.34 -0.48
C ASN A 290 1.50 23.49 -1.41
N LEU A 291 2.50 22.77 -0.88
CA LEU A 291 3.34 21.85 -1.66
C LEU A 291 2.59 20.61 -2.17
N PHE A 292 1.38 20.36 -1.64
CA PHE A 292 0.47 19.31 -2.14
C PHE A 292 -0.57 19.85 -3.12
N HIS A 293 -0.53 21.15 -3.42
CA HIS A 293 -1.49 21.78 -4.31
C HIS A 293 -0.81 22.18 -5.61
N GLU A 294 -1.29 21.62 -6.71
CA GLU A 294 -0.82 21.96 -8.05
C GLU A 294 -1.85 22.87 -8.74
N PRO A 295 -1.62 24.21 -8.74
CA PRO A 295 -2.60 25.13 -9.31
C PRO A 295 -2.74 24.92 -10.83
N GLY A 296 -3.98 24.83 -11.32
CA GLY A 296 -4.29 24.63 -12.72
C GLY A 296 -4.22 23.16 -13.19
N VAL A 297 -4.11 22.23 -12.26
CA VAL A 297 -4.22 20.79 -12.50
C VAL A 297 -5.60 20.31 -12.08
N ILE A 298 -6.26 19.54 -12.94
CA ILE A 298 -7.54 18.85 -12.65
C ILE A 298 -7.28 17.37 -12.85
N ILE A 299 -7.58 16.56 -11.84
CA ILE A 299 -7.44 15.11 -11.90
C ILE A 299 -8.81 14.48 -11.65
N VAL A 300 -9.17 13.52 -12.49
CA VAL A 300 -10.34 12.65 -12.31
C VAL A 300 -9.86 11.22 -12.24
N ASP A 301 -10.01 10.63 -11.08
CA ASP A 301 -9.63 9.26 -10.76
C ASP A 301 -10.80 8.29 -10.99
N ASN A 302 -10.53 7.01 -11.16
CA ASN A 302 -11.52 5.95 -11.29
C ASN A 302 -12.44 5.82 -10.04
N ALA A 303 -12.02 6.32 -8.87
CA ALA A 303 -12.85 6.40 -7.67
C ALA A 303 -13.76 7.65 -7.63
N SER A 304 -13.62 8.58 -8.59
CA SER A 304 -14.42 9.80 -8.66
C SER A 304 -15.84 9.53 -9.13
N SER A 305 -16.82 10.32 -8.63
CA SER A 305 -18.18 10.33 -9.18
C SER A 305 -18.27 10.81 -10.64
N GLN A 306 -17.21 11.40 -11.16
CA GLN A 306 -17.05 11.86 -12.54
C GLN A 306 -16.51 10.77 -13.48
N PHE A 307 -16.24 9.58 -12.96
CA PHE A 307 -15.83 8.40 -13.71
C PHE A 307 -17.00 7.45 -13.94
N GLN A 308 -17.14 6.91 -15.14
CA GLN A 308 -18.19 5.97 -15.52
C GLN A 308 -17.65 4.85 -16.41
N LEU A 309 -18.17 3.65 -16.20
CA LEU A 309 -17.91 2.50 -17.06
C LEU A 309 -19.15 2.15 -17.87
N VAL A 310 -18.95 1.87 -19.14
CA VAL A 310 -20.00 1.40 -20.07
C VAL A 310 -19.56 0.07 -20.63
N ASP A 311 -20.33 -0.98 -20.35
CA ASP A 311 -20.25 -2.27 -21.02
C ASP A 311 -21.48 -2.44 -21.92
N SER A 312 -21.27 -2.48 -23.23
CA SER A 312 -22.32 -2.76 -24.17
C SER A 312 -22.44 -4.27 -24.38
N GLY A 313 -23.44 -4.90 -23.82
CA GLY A 313 -23.75 -6.29 -24.15
C GLY A 313 -24.33 -7.16 -23.05
N GLN A 314 -24.38 -6.70 -21.81
CA GLN A 314 -25.13 -7.43 -20.78
C GLN A 314 -26.58 -6.96 -20.75
N PRO A 315 -27.58 -7.86 -20.84
CA PRO A 315 -28.96 -7.50 -20.55
C PRO A 315 -29.00 -7.00 -19.12
N LYS A 316 -29.53 -5.77 -18.90
CA LYS A 316 -29.76 -5.21 -17.57
C LYS A 316 -30.45 -6.28 -16.74
N ARG A 317 -29.77 -6.92 -15.80
CA ARG A 317 -30.38 -7.84 -14.85
C ARG A 317 -31.48 -7.08 -14.15
N LEU A 318 -32.69 -7.66 -14.17
CA LEU A 318 -33.86 -7.09 -13.53
C LEU A 318 -33.52 -6.69 -12.08
N PRO A 319 -33.86 -5.47 -11.64
CA PRO A 319 -33.41 -4.90 -10.35
C PRO A 319 -33.85 -5.71 -9.12
N PHE A 320 -34.76 -6.66 -9.26
CA PHE A 320 -35.24 -7.52 -8.17
C PHE A 320 -34.25 -8.61 -7.70
N PHE A 321 -33.11 -8.83 -8.38
CA PHE A 321 -32.12 -9.82 -8.03
C PHE A 321 -30.69 -9.25 -7.87
N ALA A 322 -30.59 -7.93 -7.79
CA ALA A 322 -29.32 -7.31 -7.44
C ALA A 322 -29.03 -7.58 -5.95
N LYS A 323 -28.47 -8.75 -5.63
CA LYS A 323 -27.64 -8.87 -4.44
C LYS A 323 -26.55 -7.80 -4.59
N GLU A 324 -26.38 -6.96 -3.55
CA GLU A 324 -25.19 -6.11 -3.46
C GLU A 324 -23.99 -6.94 -3.91
N GLN A 325 -23.40 -6.58 -5.05
CA GLN A 325 -22.20 -7.26 -5.51
C GLN A 325 -21.15 -6.95 -4.45
N LYS A 326 -20.84 -7.93 -3.62
CA LYS A 326 -19.62 -7.89 -2.82
C LYS A 326 -18.52 -7.51 -3.80
N LYS A 327 -17.92 -6.32 -3.64
CA LYS A 327 -16.75 -5.90 -4.41
C LYS A 327 -15.70 -6.99 -4.22
N VAL A 328 -15.49 -7.79 -5.24
CA VAL A 328 -14.52 -8.89 -5.21
C VAL A 328 -13.31 -8.36 -5.95
N TYR A 329 -12.40 -7.79 -5.21
CA TYR A 329 -11.09 -7.40 -5.71
C TYR A 329 -10.28 -8.68 -5.99
N LYS A 330 -10.46 -9.23 -7.17
CA LYS A 330 -9.67 -10.36 -7.64
C LYS A 330 -8.63 -9.80 -8.61
N MET A 331 -7.38 -10.14 -8.39
CA MET A 331 -6.38 -10.13 -9.46
C MET A 331 -6.72 -11.25 -10.45
N VAL A 332 -7.76 -11.07 -11.26
CA VAL A 332 -8.16 -12.01 -12.30
C VAL A 332 -8.03 -11.26 -13.61
N PHE A 333 -7.08 -11.66 -14.41
CA PHE A 333 -6.67 -11.00 -15.65
C PHE A 333 -7.36 -11.58 -16.90
N ASP A 334 -8.40 -12.36 -16.74
CA ASP A 334 -9.19 -12.97 -17.82
C ASP A 334 -10.61 -12.40 -17.95
N ASN A 335 -10.88 -11.30 -17.26
CA ASN A 335 -12.23 -10.72 -17.22
C ASN A 335 -12.58 -10.02 -18.54
N VAL A 336 -13.72 -10.39 -19.09
CA VAL A 336 -14.35 -9.77 -20.26
C VAL A 336 -15.07 -8.47 -19.86
N GLU A 337 -15.47 -8.37 -18.59
CA GLU A 337 -16.13 -7.19 -17.99
C GLU A 337 -15.11 -6.36 -17.21
N TRP A 338 -15.35 -5.05 -17.10
CA TRP A 338 -14.55 -4.17 -16.27
C TRP A 338 -14.49 -4.64 -14.82
N THR A 339 -13.30 -4.88 -14.32
CA THR A 339 -13.05 -5.37 -12.96
C THR A 339 -12.06 -4.45 -12.26
N GLU A 340 -12.40 -4.04 -11.04
CA GLU A 340 -11.50 -3.23 -10.21
C GLU A 340 -10.32 -4.06 -9.70
N ILE A 341 -9.12 -3.52 -9.88
CA ILE A 341 -7.85 -4.05 -9.36
C ILE A 341 -7.25 -3.02 -8.40
N ILE A 342 -6.56 -3.49 -7.37
CA ILE A 342 -5.79 -2.65 -6.44
C ILE A 342 -4.33 -3.03 -6.57
N THR A 343 -3.50 -2.08 -7.00
CA THR A 343 -2.07 -2.30 -7.19
C THR A 343 -1.27 -1.07 -6.76
N SER A 344 -0.02 -1.26 -6.33
CA SER A 344 0.88 -0.16 -5.99
C SER A 344 1.32 0.68 -7.20
N THR A 345 1.02 0.24 -8.40
CA THR A 345 1.29 0.96 -9.66
C THR A 345 0.09 1.78 -10.14
N SER A 346 -1.09 1.64 -9.50
CA SER A 346 -2.27 2.46 -9.80
C SER A 346 -2.18 3.83 -9.15
N TYR A 347 -2.89 4.80 -9.73
CA TYR A 347 -3.13 6.10 -9.12
C TYR A 347 -4.26 6.00 -8.08
N GLY A 348 -4.33 6.94 -7.15
CA GLY A 348 -5.45 7.09 -6.23
C GLY A 348 -5.08 7.23 -4.76
N ILE A 349 -5.94 7.88 -3.98
CA ILE A 349 -5.85 8.08 -2.54
C ILE A 349 -7.28 7.99 -1.96
N PRO A 350 -7.51 7.19 -0.94
CA PRO A 350 -6.58 6.31 -0.21
C PRO A 350 -6.31 4.96 -0.90
N VAL A 351 -7.11 4.58 -1.89
CA VAL A 351 -6.97 3.28 -2.56
C VAL A 351 -6.36 3.49 -3.93
N GLN A 352 -5.22 2.88 -4.18
CA GLN A 352 -4.60 2.84 -5.50
C GLN A 352 -5.27 1.74 -6.30
N SER A 353 -6.28 2.09 -7.07
CA SER A 353 -7.07 1.16 -7.86
C SER A 353 -7.21 1.61 -9.31
N ALA A 354 -7.51 0.66 -10.17
CA ALA A 354 -7.86 0.90 -11.56
C ALA A 354 -8.91 -0.13 -12.00
N PHE A 355 -9.60 0.13 -13.09
CA PHE A 355 -10.43 -0.88 -13.72
C PHE A 355 -9.70 -1.51 -14.91
N CYS A 356 -9.80 -2.82 -15.04
CA CYS A 356 -9.19 -3.54 -16.15
C CYS A 356 -10.18 -4.52 -16.79
N LYS A 357 -9.98 -4.78 -18.08
CA LYS A 357 -10.66 -5.83 -18.84
C LYS A 357 -9.80 -6.30 -20.01
N LEU A 358 -10.11 -7.46 -20.55
CA LEU A 358 -9.49 -7.89 -21.82
C LEU A 358 -9.94 -7.01 -22.97
N ALA A 359 -9.03 -6.78 -23.90
CA ALA A 359 -9.32 -6.07 -25.14
C ALA A 359 -10.50 -6.69 -25.89
N GLY A 360 -11.37 -5.84 -26.40
CA GLY A 360 -12.60 -6.15 -27.10
C GLY A 360 -12.70 -5.44 -28.45
N GLU A 361 -13.92 -5.15 -28.86
CA GLU A 361 -14.24 -4.56 -30.19
C GLU A 361 -14.53 -3.04 -30.11
N GLY A 362 -14.30 -2.38 -28.97
CA GLY A 362 -14.58 -0.97 -28.74
C GLY A 362 -15.96 -0.69 -28.14
N ASN A 363 -16.63 -1.73 -27.68
CA ASN A 363 -17.95 -1.61 -27.08
C ASN A 363 -17.88 -1.24 -25.60
N GLY A 364 -16.85 -1.68 -24.87
CA GLY A 364 -16.57 -1.29 -23.50
C GLY A 364 -15.87 0.06 -23.45
N LYS A 365 -16.30 0.94 -22.55
CA LYS A 365 -15.73 2.28 -22.41
C LYS A 365 -15.53 2.66 -20.95
N ALA A 366 -14.42 3.32 -20.71
CA ALA A 366 -14.16 4.07 -19.49
C ALA A 366 -14.21 5.57 -19.82
N ILE A 367 -15.01 6.34 -19.08
CA ILE A 367 -15.33 7.74 -19.38
C ILE A 367 -15.01 8.58 -18.14
N TRP A 368 -14.09 9.53 -18.28
CA TRP A 368 -13.79 10.57 -17.31
C TRP A 368 -14.40 11.88 -17.76
N THR A 369 -15.29 12.46 -16.95
CA THR A 369 -15.91 13.77 -17.22
C THR A 369 -15.18 14.82 -16.40
N VAL A 370 -14.50 15.74 -17.06
CA VAL A 370 -13.71 16.81 -16.44
C VAL A 370 -14.41 18.14 -16.60
N ASN A 371 -14.65 18.88 -15.53
CA ASN A 371 -15.27 20.21 -15.58
C ASN A 371 -14.19 21.29 -15.65
N VAL A 372 -14.01 21.87 -16.84
CA VAL A 372 -13.05 22.95 -17.11
C VAL A 372 -13.62 24.27 -16.67
N GLN A 373 -13.03 24.91 -15.65
CA GLN A 373 -13.50 26.17 -15.04
C GLN A 373 -13.01 27.42 -15.80
N LYS A 374 -11.90 27.31 -16.55
CA LYS A 374 -11.29 28.45 -17.27
C LYS A 374 -10.93 27.99 -18.68
N ALA A 375 -11.42 28.73 -19.68
CA ALA A 375 -11.03 28.48 -21.07
C ALA A 375 -9.52 28.63 -21.27
N GLY A 376 -8.98 27.88 -22.20
CA GLY A 376 -7.57 27.94 -22.56
C GLY A 376 -7.02 26.60 -23.08
N LYS A 377 -5.71 26.58 -23.28
CA LYS A 377 -4.99 25.39 -23.73
C LYS A 377 -4.65 24.50 -22.54
N TYR A 378 -4.98 23.23 -22.65
CA TYR A 378 -4.69 22.20 -21.65
C TYR A 378 -3.93 21.05 -22.27
N GLU A 379 -2.96 20.53 -21.54
CA GLU A 379 -2.33 19.27 -21.86
C GLU A 379 -3.08 18.17 -21.08
N VAL A 380 -3.53 17.15 -21.82
CA VAL A 380 -4.31 16.04 -21.28
C VAL A 380 -3.41 14.84 -21.10
N PHE A 381 -3.48 14.20 -19.95
CA PHE A 381 -2.68 13.03 -19.59
C PHE A 381 -3.61 11.90 -19.14
N PHE A 382 -3.16 10.65 -19.35
CA PHE A 382 -3.69 9.48 -18.68
C PHE A 382 -2.61 8.86 -17.79
N TYR A 383 -3.03 8.11 -16.79
CA TYR A 383 -2.10 7.37 -15.93
C TYR A 383 -1.89 5.99 -16.50
N HIS A 384 -0.65 5.70 -16.87
CA HIS A 384 -0.25 4.44 -17.49
C HIS A 384 0.43 3.54 -16.46
N GLN A 385 0.06 2.25 -16.48
CA GLN A 385 0.70 1.22 -15.66
C GLN A 385 0.97 -0.02 -16.51
N PHE A 386 2.11 -0.65 -16.28
CA PHE A 386 2.49 -1.87 -16.94
C PHE A 386 2.22 -3.07 -16.04
N LEU A 387 1.28 -3.92 -16.42
CA LEU A 387 1.01 -5.18 -15.74
C LEU A 387 1.32 -6.33 -16.69
N SER A 388 2.21 -7.21 -16.27
CA SER A 388 2.53 -8.44 -16.98
C SER A 388 2.39 -9.62 -16.04
N MET A 389 1.64 -10.63 -16.45
CA MET A 389 1.54 -11.88 -15.70
C MET A 389 1.84 -13.07 -16.58
N THR A 390 2.74 -13.90 -16.08
CA THR A 390 3.09 -15.19 -16.65
C THR A 390 2.92 -16.29 -15.60
N GLY A 391 2.10 -17.28 -15.87
CA GLY A 391 1.91 -18.44 -14.97
C GLY A 391 0.99 -19.50 -15.56
N PRO A 392 1.24 -20.80 -15.34
CA PRO A 392 0.38 -21.88 -15.84
C PRO A 392 -0.97 -21.91 -15.08
N PRO A 393 -2.11 -22.17 -15.74
CA PRO A 393 -2.31 -22.52 -17.16
C PRO A 393 -2.58 -21.30 -18.06
N VAL A 394 -1.84 -20.24 -17.94
CA VAL A 394 -2.21 -18.89 -18.34
C VAL A 394 -1.75 -18.58 -19.76
N SER A 395 -2.70 -18.16 -20.59
CA SER A 395 -2.43 -17.23 -21.66
C SER A 395 -1.73 -16.02 -21.08
N SER A 396 -0.56 -15.63 -21.56
CA SER A 396 0.13 -14.42 -21.13
C SER A 396 -0.76 -13.21 -21.40
N VAL A 397 -1.02 -12.42 -20.34
CA VAL A 397 -1.77 -11.16 -20.41
C VAL A 397 -0.79 -10.03 -20.20
N PHE A 398 -0.91 -8.95 -20.93
CA PHE A 398 -0.01 -7.81 -20.86
C PHE A 398 -0.77 -6.49 -21.14
N THR A 399 -0.23 -5.38 -20.68
CA THR A 399 -0.84 -4.06 -20.82
C THR A 399 -0.31 -3.29 -22.04
N GLY A 400 0.60 -3.87 -22.80
CA GLY A 400 1.16 -3.29 -23.99
C GLY A 400 0.20 -3.27 -25.19
N SER A 401 0.65 -2.68 -26.33
CA SER A 401 -0.10 -2.49 -27.55
C SER A 401 -0.92 -1.19 -27.62
N LEU A 402 -1.92 -1.10 -28.47
CA LEU A 402 -2.62 0.16 -28.78
C LEU A 402 -3.71 0.46 -27.75
N LEU A 403 -3.71 1.70 -27.25
CA LEU A 403 -4.80 2.27 -26.46
C LEU A 403 -5.52 3.34 -27.27
N HIS A 404 -6.84 3.26 -27.33
CA HIS A 404 -7.69 4.13 -28.12
C HIS A 404 -8.42 5.13 -27.25
N TYR A 405 -7.98 6.37 -27.26
CA TYR A 405 -8.61 7.48 -26.55
C TYR A 405 -9.41 8.35 -27.49
N ARG A 406 -10.51 8.91 -26.99
CA ARG A 406 -11.28 9.97 -27.61
C ARG A 406 -11.44 11.11 -26.62
N ILE A 407 -11.11 12.33 -27.05
CA ILE A 407 -11.23 13.55 -26.23
C ILE A 407 -12.29 14.41 -26.90
N CYS A 408 -13.37 14.68 -26.20
CA CYS A 408 -14.48 15.41 -26.78
C CYS A 408 -15.18 16.37 -25.81
N ASN A 409 -15.73 17.44 -26.36
CA ASN A 409 -16.65 18.36 -25.73
C ASN A 409 -17.70 18.79 -26.78
N GLU A 410 -18.44 19.89 -26.56
CA GLU A 410 -19.44 20.39 -27.50
C GLU A 410 -18.86 20.77 -28.90
N VAL A 411 -17.57 21.11 -28.97
CA VAL A 411 -16.90 21.65 -30.17
C VAL A 411 -15.80 20.72 -30.69
N LEU A 412 -15.08 20.08 -29.79
CA LEU A 412 -13.92 19.24 -30.11
C LEU A 412 -14.31 17.75 -30.10
N ASP A 413 -13.80 17.00 -31.06
CA ASP A 413 -13.93 15.53 -31.13
C ASP A 413 -12.69 14.93 -31.78
N GLU A 414 -11.71 14.57 -30.96
CA GLU A 414 -10.40 14.10 -31.38
C GLU A 414 -10.12 12.69 -30.91
N ASN A 415 -9.55 11.87 -31.79
CA ASN A 415 -9.12 10.51 -31.47
C ASN A 415 -7.59 10.47 -31.34
N VAL A 416 -7.12 9.84 -30.26
CA VAL A 416 -5.70 9.67 -29.98
C VAL A 416 -5.41 8.19 -29.77
N VAL A 417 -4.44 7.65 -30.49
CA VAL A 417 -3.97 6.27 -30.33
C VAL A 417 -2.58 6.30 -29.71
N VAL A 418 -2.39 5.55 -28.64
CA VAL A 418 -1.13 5.46 -27.90
C VAL A 418 -0.58 4.07 -28.02
N GLU A 419 0.71 3.95 -28.38
CA GLU A 419 1.45 2.70 -28.32
C GLU A 419 1.97 2.51 -26.88
N ALA A 420 1.24 1.75 -26.07
CA ALA A 420 1.50 1.62 -24.64
C ALA A 420 2.87 1.01 -24.31
N ASP A 421 3.42 0.17 -25.21
CA ASP A 421 4.76 -0.42 -25.04
C ASP A 421 5.90 0.60 -25.17
N LEU A 422 5.64 1.75 -25.78
CA LEU A 422 6.64 2.78 -26.05
C LEU A 422 6.62 3.94 -25.07
N VAL A 423 5.69 3.94 -24.11
CA VAL A 423 5.53 5.02 -23.14
C VAL A 423 5.88 4.56 -21.72
N PRO A 424 6.44 5.44 -20.87
CA PRO A 424 6.79 5.10 -19.52
C PRO A 424 5.55 4.91 -18.62
N GLU A 425 5.72 4.26 -17.49
CA GLU A 425 4.71 4.25 -16.43
C GLU A 425 4.50 5.65 -15.83
N GLY A 426 3.30 5.90 -15.30
CA GLY A 426 2.90 7.16 -14.72
C GLY A 426 2.11 8.05 -15.70
N TRP A 427 2.25 9.35 -15.60
CA TRP A 427 1.48 10.30 -16.40
C TRP A 427 2.02 10.43 -17.83
N VAL A 428 1.23 10.03 -18.81
CA VAL A 428 1.56 10.06 -20.24
C VAL A 428 0.65 11.06 -20.96
N SER A 429 1.23 11.95 -21.77
CA SER A 429 0.50 12.99 -22.51
C SER A 429 -0.28 12.40 -23.68
N LEU A 430 -1.55 12.75 -23.79
CA LEU A 430 -2.41 12.52 -24.97
C LEU A 430 -2.35 13.67 -25.96
N GLY A 431 -1.75 14.80 -25.60
CA GLY A 431 -1.66 15.98 -26.43
C GLY A 431 -2.20 17.25 -25.76
N LYS A 432 -2.18 18.33 -26.55
CA LYS A 432 -2.62 19.68 -26.11
C LYS A 432 -3.86 20.10 -26.89
N PHE A 433 -4.90 20.45 -26.19
CA PHE A 433 -6.21 20.80 -26.73
C PHE A 433 -6.68 22.14 -26.20
N ASP A 434 -7.44 22.88 -27.01
CA ASP A 434 -8.07 24.13 -26.60
C ASP A 434 -9.51 23.83 -26.09
N PHE A 435 -9.77 24.15 -24.83
CA PHE A 435 -11.08 23.93 -24.21
C PHE A 435 -11.75 25.25 -23.84
N SER A 436 -13.06 25.32 -24.11
CA SER A 436 -13.97 26.28 -23.50
C SER A 436 -14.30 25.87 -22.06
N VAL A 437 -14.89 26.81 -21.29
CA VAL A 437 -15.49 26.48 -20.00
C VAL A 437 -16.63 25.47 -20.24
N GLY A 438 -16.65 24.41 -19.46
CA GLY A 438 -17.67 23.35 -19.56
C GLY A 438 -17.10 21.95 -19.36
N GLU A 439 -17.89 20.95 -19.71
CA GLU A 439 -17.51 19.55 -19.58
C GLU A 439 -16.65 19.08 -20.76
N VAL A 440 -15.61 18.35 -20.42
CA VAL A 440 -14.75 17.64 -21.37
C VAL A 440 -14.77 16.17 -20.98
N GLN A 441 -14.95 15.29 -21.94
CA GLN A 441 -14.85 13.85 -21.74
C GLN A 441 -13.56 13.30 -22.33
N VAL A 442 -12.89 12.49 -21.54
CA VAL A 442 -11.81 11.62 -22.00
C VAL A 442 -12.34 10.20 -21.93
N ILE A 443 -12.33 9.52 -23.06
CA ILE A 443 -12.94 8.19 -23.22
C ILE A 443 -11.87 7.22 -23.69
N LEU A 444 -11.66 6.14 -22.95
CA LEU A 444 -10.86 4.99 -23.37
C LEU A 444 -11.83 3.88 -23.79
N ASP A 445 -11.71 3.40 -25.00
CA ASP A 445 -12.46 2.22 -25.41
C ASP A 445 -11.63 0.93 -25.31
N ASP A 446 -12.30 -0.22 -25.33
CA ASP A 446 -11.68 -1.52 -25.11
C ASP A 446 -11.06 -2.13 -26.39
N ARG A 447 -10.92 -1.38 -27.48
CA ARG A 447 -10.18 -1.86 -28.64
C ARG A 447 -8.72 -2.04 -28.28
N GLY A 448 -8.13 -3.11 -28.78
CA GLY A 448 -6.72 -3.39 -28.57
C GLY A 448 -6.18 -4.36 -29.61
N GLY A 449 -4.86 -4.44 -29.66
CA GLY A 449 -4.14 -5.37 -30.52
C GLY A 449 -3.78 -6.65 -29.76
N ASN A 450 -4.16 -7.81 -30.29
CA ASN A 450 -3.60 -9.08 -29.85
C ASN A 450 -2.28 -9.27 -30.59
N ILE A 451 -1.16 -9.18 -29.85
CA ILE A 451 0.16 -9.43 -30.44
C ILE A 451 0.38 -10.95 -30.55
N ARG A 452 0.70 -11.44 -31.75
CA ARG A 452 1.38 -12.72 -31.91
C ARG A 452 2.85 -12.48 -31.57
N MET A 453 3.37 -13.14 -30.55
CA MET A 453 4.83 -13.20 -30.40
C MET A 453 5.37 -14.05 -31.55
N ASP A 454 6.14 -13.42 -32.41
CA ASP A 454 7.06 -14.14 -33.29
C ASP A 454 8.14 -14.75 -32.41
N ALA A 455 8.59 -15.99 -32.79
CA ALA A 455 9.46 -16.83 -31.98
C ALA A 455 10.89 -16.27 -31.75
N GLU A 456 11.17 -15.01 -32.06
CA GLU A 456 12.50 -14.40 -32.00
C GLU A 456 12.81 -13.62 -30.72
N ASP A 457 11.83 -13.34 -29.84
CA ASP A 457 12.08 -12.69 -28.53
C ASP A 457 12.49 -13.71 -27.44
N GLN A 458 13.48 -14.57 -27.77
CA GLN A 458 13.98 -15.64 -26.89
C GLN A 458 15.03 -15.17 -25.86
N ASN A 459 15.07 -13.93 -25.44
CA ASN A 459 16.01 -13.49 -24.40
C ASN A 459 15.50 -13.66 -22.95
N LEU A 460 14.36 -14.29 -22.76
CA LEU A 460 13.92 -14.79 -21.44
C LEU A 460 14.18 -16.28 -21.38
N ASN A 461 15.22 -16.69 -20.63
CA ASN A 461 15.55 -18.08 -20.32
C ASN A 461 14.42 -18.78 -19.52
N VAL A 462 13.29 -19.03 -20.18
CA VAL A 462 12.29 -19.96 -19.70
C VAL A 462 12.36 -21.19 -20.60
N ILE A 463 12.81 -22.30 -20.04
CA ILE A 463 12.76 -23.62 -20.67
C ILE A 463 11.28 -23.97 -20.86
N VAL A 464 10.73 -23.65 -22.02
CA VAL A 464 9.41 -24.13 -22.45
C VAL A 464 9.64 -25.39 -23.27
N SER A 465 9.09 -26.51 -22.80
CA SER A 465 9.13 -27.75 -23.52
C SER A 465 8.47 -27.59 -24.90
N SER A 466 9.10 -28.12 -25.90
CA SER A 466 8.94 -27.94 -27.36
C SER A 466 7.64 -28.46 -27.99
N THR A 467 6.49 -28.42 -27.32
CA THR A 467 5.22 -28.94 -27.86
C THR A 467 4.00 -28.03 -27.64
N GLU A 468 4.14 -26.83 -27.10
CA GLU A 468 3.01 -25.94 -26.94
C GLU A 468 2.94 -24.91 -28.07
N GLN A 469 1.86 -24.97 -28.85
CA GLN A 469 1.45 -23.92 -29.77
C GLN A 469 1.41 -22.61 -28.98
N SER A 470 2.11 -21.57 -29.44
CA SER A 470 2.13 -20.25 -28.83
C SER A 470 0.70 -19.76 -28.59
N LEU A 471 0.27 -19.74 -27.34
CA LEU A 471 -1.02 -19.17 -26.97
C LEU A 471 -1.03 -17.68 -27.30
N PRO A 472 -2.11 -17.15 -27.89
CA PRO A 472 -2.19 -15.74 -28.23
C PRO A 472 -2.07 -14.90 -26.96
N LYS A 473 -1.14 -13.94 -26.94
CA LYS A 473 -1.10 -12.94 -25.88
C LYS A 473 -2.35 -12.08 -25.97
N ARG A 474 -3.06 -11.95 -24.86
CA ARG A 474 -4.25 -11.10 -24.76
C ARG A 474 -3.86 -9.78 -24.11
N GLN A 475 -4.28 -8.68 -24.74
CA GLN A 475 -4.08 -7.36 -24.20
C GLN A 475 -5.06 -7.09 -23.06
N LEU A 476 -4.55 -6.48 -21.99
CA LEU A 476 -5.33 -5.94 -20.88
C LEU A 476 -5.46 -4.43 -21.08
N ILE A 477 -6.68 -3.94 -21.15
CA ILE A 477 -6.99 -2.50 -21.14
C ILE A 477 -7.19 -2.06 -19.71
N ILE A 478 -6.47 -1.01 -19.30
CA ILE A 478 -6.54 -0.47 -17.94
C ILE A 478 -7.04 0.96 -17.98
N ALA A 479 -8.06 1.23 -17.17
CA ALA A 479 -8.65 2.54 -16.96
C ALA A 479 -8.37 2.98 -15.51
N ASP A 480 -7.53 3.99 -15.36
CA ASP A 480 -7.07 4.49 -14.06
C ASP A 480 -7.50 5.96 -13.87
N ALA A 481 -6.63 6.92 -14.10
CA ALA A 481 -6.89 8.33 -13.90
C ALA A 481 -6.55 9.16 -15.13
N VAL A 482 -7.21 10.32 -15.27
CA VAL A 482 -6.86 11.35 -16.24
C VAL A 482 -6.53 12.67 -15.55
N LYS A 483 -5.62 13.43 -16.15
CA LYS A 483 -5.16 14.72 -15.64
C LYS A 483 -5.16 15.75 -16.75
N LEU A 484 -5.71 16.93 -16.47
CA LEU A 484 -5.62 18.09 -17.33
C LEU A 484 -4.74 19.15 -16.67
N VAL A 485 -3.73 19.62 -17.37
CA VAL A 485 -2.82 20.66 -16.91
C VAL A 485 -2.95 21.88 -17.81
N ARG A 486 -3.34 23.01 -17.23
CA ARG A 486 -3.44 24.26 -18.01
C ARG A 486 -2.05 24.73 -18.43
N VAL A 487 -1.85 24.86 -19.73
CA VAL A 487 -0.60 25.39 -20.29
C VAL A 487 -0.53 26.88 -19.96
N LYS A 488 0.56 27.31 -19.31
CA LYS A 488 0.83 28.74 -19.11
C LYS A 488 1.26 29.34 -20.45
N GLU A 489 0.62 30.40 -20.84
CA GLU A 489 1.04 31.24 -21.97
C GLU A 489 2.35 31.93 -21.68
#